data_8aa80d7422b93f9b26cdbda12979c5e5
#
_entry.id   8aa80d7422b93f9b26cdbda12979c5e5
#
_cell.length_a   1.000
_cell.length_b   1.000
_cell.length_c   1.000
_cell.angle_alpha   90.00
_cell.angle_beta   90.00
_cell.angle_gamma   90.00
#
_symmetry.space_group_name_H-M   'P 1'
#
loop_
_entity.id
_entity.type
_entity.pdbx_description
1 polymer ?
#
loop_
_entity_poly.entity_id
_entity_poly.type
_entity_poly.pdbx_seq_one_letter_code
_entity_poly.pdbx_strand_id
1 'polypeptide(L)'
;MTHRGRYLEAKNKEKQEYEIFAPTSAELDCIDEEKVTAYLKEHRFDLVLNFAVYAKQADNDRDASKELEYNLRIFHNFAKNSSYYGRMFFTGSGAEYDKRRDIHLAREEDVGESIPVSAYGLMKYTINEIIEKSDNIYNLRVWGLYGKYEYYPTKFISNICCKTIKGLPLSIRQNVYFEYLYINDFLRILDILMHKELKYHSYNMANGKPIDLITLCGIVKKVSGKDTGLFVCKEGLAKEYTASNERLLTEIGQDFSYTPQEDAIRELYDWYNKNEADIDIYKLIY
;
A
#
# COMPACT_ATOMS: atom_id res chain seq x y z
N MET A 1 -9.78 9.92 -6.25
CA MET A 1 -9.36 8.54 -6.59
C MET A 1 -7.99 8.27 -5.99
N THR A 2 -7.77 7.12 -5.32
CA THR A 2 -6.47 6.74 -4.77
C THR A 2 -5.47 6.41 -5.88
N HIS A 3 -4.16 6.49 -5.62
CA HIS A 3 -3.13 6.06 -6.58
C HIS A 3 -3.35 4.64 -7.10
N ARG A 4 -3.82 3.73 -6.23
CA ARG A 4 -4.15 2.33 -6.58
C ARG A 4 -5.33 2.24 -7.54
N GLY A 5 -6.37 3.05 -7.35
CA GLY A 5 -7.53 3.10 -8.26
C GLY A 5 -7.13 3.54 -9.66
N ARG A 6 -6.33 4.61 -9.79
CA ARG A 6 -5.85 5.08 -11.12
C ARG A 6 -5.03 4.02 -11.85
N TYR A 7 -4.22 3.27 -11.11
CA TYR A 7 -3.40 2.22 -11.71
C TYR A 7 -4.25 1.03 -12.18
N LEU A 8 -5.25 0.62 -11.38
CA LEU A 8 -6.21 -0.43 -11.76
C LEU A 8 -6.99 -0.06 -13.01
N GLU A 9 -7.51 1.17 -13.10
CA GLU A 9 -8.20 1.64 -14.30
C GLU A 9 -7.31 1.64 -15.53
N ALA A 10 -6.04 2.08 -15.40
CA ALA A 10 -5.09 2.08 -16.48
C ALA A 10 -4.84 0.66 -17.00
N LYS A 11 -4.71 -0.33 -16.09
CA LYS A 11 -4.50 -1.74 -16.46
C LYS A 11 -5.76 -2.39 -17.04
N ASN A 12 -6.94 -2.08 -16.52
CA ASN A 12 -8.19 -2.61 -17.06
C ASN A 12 -8.46 -2.11 -18.49
N LYS A 13 -8.06 -0.88 -18.84
CA LYS A 13 -8.15 -0.38 -20.22
C LYS A 13 -7.37 -1.23 -21.22
N GLU A 14 -6.33 -1.94 -20.78
CA GLU A 14 -5.58 -2.85 -21.65
C GLU A 14 -6.31 -4.19 -21.88
N LYS A 15 -7.03 -4.69 -20.88
CA LYS A 15 -7.63 -6.04 -20.89
C LYS A 15 -9.16 -6.07 -21.05
N GLN A 16 -9.86 -5.02 -20.59
CA GLN A 16 -11.34 -4.90 -20.58
C GLN A 16 -12.07 -6.10 -19.92
N GLU A 17 -11.49 -6.64 -18.87
CA GLU A 17 -12.03 -7.81 -18.16
C GLU A 17 -13.08 -7.46 -17.11
N TYR A 18 -13.10 -6.18 -16.63
CA TYR A 18 -13.95 -5.72 -15.55
C TYR A 18 -14.74 -4.48 -15.92
N GLU A 19 -15.96 -4.40 -15.44
CA GLU A 19 -16.70 -3.16 -15.34
C GLU A 19 -16.31 -2.46 -14.02
N ILE A 20 -15.59 -1.33 -14.10
CA ILE A 20 -15.05 -0.64 -12.94
C ILE A 20 -15.86 0.62 -12.63
N PHE A 21 -16.42 0.66 -11.43
CA PHE A 21 -17.04 1.84 -10.84
C PHE A 21 -16.08 2.46 -9.84
N ALA A 22 -15.59 3.65 -10.13
CA ALA A 22 -14.61 4.33 -9.29
C ALA A 22 -15.06 5.77 -8.96
N PRO A 23 -16.12 5.90 -8.14
CA PRO A 23 -16.68 7.21 -7.82
C PRO A 23 -15.66 8.11 -7.14
N THR A 24 -15.69 9.37 -7.47
CA THR A 24 -14.94 10.41 -6.74
C THR A 24 -15.60 10.68 -5.38
N SER A 25 -14.89 11.37 -4.47
CA SER A 25 -15.48 11.77 -3.19
C SER A 25 -16.67 12.76 -3.32
N ALA A 26 -16.81 13.41 -4.46
CA ALA A 26 -17.98 14.24 -4.75
C ALA A 26 -19.22 13.41 -5.17
N GLU A 27 -18.99 12.26 -5.81
CA GLU A 27 -20.04 11.34 -6.24
C GLU A 27 -20.45 10.38 -5.11
N LEU A 28 -19.47 9.90 -4.34
CA LEU A 28 -19.70 9.04 -3.19
C LEU A 28 -18.82 9.47 -2.00
N ASP A 29 -19.42 10.16 -1.04
CA ASP A 29 -18.79 10.38 0.25
C ASP A 29 -18.86 9.09 1.08
N CYS A 30 -17.75 8.39 1.19
CA CYS A 30 -17.67 7.12 1.92
C CYS A 30 -17.87 7.28 3.45
N ILE A 31 -17.86 8.50 3.99
CA ILE A 31 -18.15 8.80 5.40
C ILE A 31 -19.67 8.85 5.62
N ASP A 32 -20.43 9.16 4.60
CA ASP A 32 -21.89 9.25 4.63
C ASP A 32 -22.51 7.85 4.49
N GLU A 33 -23.11 7.39 5.58
CA GLU A 33 -23.70 6.06 5.68
C GLU A 33 -24.85 5.83 4.70
N GLU A 34 -25.74 6.81 4.55
CA GLU A 34 -26.93 6.69 3.70
C GLU A 34 -26.54 6.61 2.24
N LYS A 35 -25.57 7.45 1.82
CA LYS A 35 -25.05 7.42 0.43
C LYS A 35 -24.36 6.09 0.11
N VAL A 36 -23.52 5.58 1.01
CA VAL A 36 -22.86 4.27 0.79
C VAL A 36 -23.89 3.16 0.70
N THR A 37 -24.91 3.17 1.60
CA THR A 37 -25.97 2.16 1.59
C THR A 37 -26.78 2.21 0.29
N ALA A 38 -27.18 3.39 -0.16
CA ALA A 38 -27.92 3.56 -1.39
C ALA A 38 -27.12 3.07 -2.61
N TYR A 39 -25.85 3.50 -2.69
CA TYR A 39 -24.94 3.13 -3.78
C TYR A 39 -24.71 1.61 -3.87
N LEU A 40 -24.47 0.94 -2.75
CA LEU A 40 -24.28 -0.51 -2.74
C LEU A 40 -25.57 -1.29 -3.06
N LYS A 41 -26.73 -0.80 -2.62
CA LYS A 41 -28.05 -1.39 -2.97
C LYS A 41 -28.37 -1.31 -4.44
N GLU A 42 -28.05 -0.19 -5.06
CA GLU A 42 -28.32 0.08 -6.49
C GLU A 42 -27.47 -0.83 -7.38
N HIS A 43 -26.14 -0.90 -7.13
CA HIS A 43 -25.21 -1.54 -8.04
C HIS A 43 -24.99 -3.04 -7.79
N ARG A 44 -25.12 -3.51 -6.54
CA ARG A 44 -24.95 -4.94 -6.19
C ARG A 44 -23.66 -5.55 -6.74
N PHE A 45 -22.52 -4.96 -6.42
CA PHE A 45 -21.22 -5.36 -6.93
C PHE A 45 -20.84 -6.81 -6.60
N ASP A 46 -20.19 -7.52 -7.52
CA ASP A 46 -19.53 -8.79 -7.21
C ASP A 46 -18.36 -8.60 -6.27
N LEU A 47 -17.62 -7.49 -6.45
CA LEU A 47 -16.44 -7.19 -5.65
C LEU A 47 -16.34 -5.70 -5.31
N VAL A 48 -16.06 -5.41 -4.05
CA VAL A 48 -15.69 -4.08 -3.57
C VAL A 48 -14.20 -4.05 -3.23
N LEU A 49 -13.46 -3.12 -3.84
CA LEU A 49 -12.07 -2.82 -3.49
C LEU A 49 -12.04 -1.56 -2.62
N ASN A 50 -12.04 -1.74 -1.31
CA ASN A 50 -12.03 -0.61 -0.37
C ASN A 50 -10.60 -0.10 -0.17
N PHE A 51 -10.18 0.81 -1.07
CA PHE A 51 -8.91 1.54 -1.02
C PHE A 51 -9.09 2.97 -0.49
N ALA A 52 -10.31 3.32 -0.08
CA ALA A 52 -10.60 4.64 0.45
C ALA A 52 -9.86 4.88 1.78
N VAL A 53 -9.25 6.03 1.90
CA VAL A 53 -8.57 6.47 3.11
C VAL A 53 -8.74 7.97 3.29
N TYR A 54 -9.07 8.38 4.51
CA TYR A 54 -8.98 9.78 4.92
C TYR A 54 -7.62 9.98 5.58
N ALA A 55 -6.75 10.76 4.97
CA ALA A 55 -5.43 11.06 5.50
C ALA A 55 -5.08 12.53 5.29
N LYS A 56 -4.50 13.17 6.30
CA LYS A 56 -3.87 14.49 6.16
C LYS A 56 -2.58 14.34 5.36
N GLN A 57 -2.45 15.16 4.35
CA GLN A 57 -1.22 15.29 3.56
C GLN A 57 -0.86 16.78 3.47
N ALA A 58 0.37 17.08 3.10
CA ALA A 58 0.83 18.46 3.01
C ALA A 58 0.04 19.31 1.97
N ASP A 59 -0.57 18.64 1.00
CA ASP A 59 -1.28 19.26 -0.13
C ASP A 59 -2.81 19.22 0.00
N ASN A 60 -3.35 18.92 1.18
CA ASN A 60 -4.79 18.94 1.42
C ASN A 60 -5.13 19.61 2.76
N ASP A 61 -6.38 20.12 2.87
CA ASP A 61 -6.90 20.82 4.06
C ASP A 61 -7.59 19.88 5.06
N ARG A 62 -7.35 18.57 5.00
CA ARG A 62 -7.97 17.61 5.91
C ARG A 62 -7.49 17.76 7.33
N ASP A 63 -8.39 17.61 8.28
CA ASP A 63 -8.11 17.63 9.72
C ASP A 63 -7.53 16.29 10.18
N ALA A 64 -6.28 16.28 10.60
CA ALA A 64 -5.61 15.08 11.10
C ALA A 64 -6.29 14.46 12.33
N SER A 65 -6.97 15.26 13.16
CA SER A 65 -7.70 14.75 14.34
C SER A 65 -8.88 13.84 13.97
N LYS A 66 -9.37 13.91 12.75
CA LYS A 66 -10.48 13.12 12.22
C LYS A 66 -10.05 11.82 11.54
N GLU A 67 -8.76 11.58 11.37
CA GLU A 67 -8.27 10.40 10.64
C GLU A 67 -8.78 9.09 11.22
N LEU A 68 -8.72 8.92 12.55
CA LEU A 68 -9.20 7.70 13.20
C LEU A 68 -10.70 7.51 13.00
N GLU A 69 -11.49 8.52 13.35
CA GLU A 69 -12.96 8.48 13.26
C GLU A 69 -13.43 8.21 11.83
N TYR A 70 -12.95 8.99 10.88
CA TYR A 70 -13.43 8.93 9.50
C TYR A 70 -13.02 7.62 8.78
N ASN A 71 -11.82 7.11 9.05
CA ASN A 71 -11.43 5.82 8.49
C ASN A 71 -12.22 4.65 9.08
N LEU A 72 -12.55 4.67 10.36
CA LEU A 72 -13.45 3.70 10.95
C LEU A 72 -14.87 3.80 10.35
N ARG A 73 -15.40 5.01 10.17
CA ARG A 73 -16.70 5.22 9.51
C ARG A 73 -16.69 4.69 8.09
N ILE A 74 -15.67 5.02 7.28
CA ILE A 74 -15.52 4.50 5.91
C ILE A 74 -15.60 2.98 5.93
N PHE A 75 -14.81 2.31 6.77
CA PHE A 75 -14.85 0.85 6.85
C PHE A 75 -16.23 0.32 7.27
N HIS A 76 -16.78 0.84 8.35
CA HIS A 76 -18.08 0.39 8.90
C HIS A 76 -19.24 0.59 7.91
N ASN A 77 -19.25 1.69 7.17
CA ASN A 77 -20.28 1.95 6.16
C ASN A 77 -20.33 0.90 5.05
N PHE A 78 -19.17 0.33 4.68
CA PHE A 78 -19.14 -0.81 3.77
C PHE A 78 -19.43 -2.14 4.48
N ALA A 79 -18.82 -2.39 5.62
CA ALA A 79 -18.91 -3.66 6.34
C ALA A 79 -20.35 -4.02 6.75
N LYS A 80 -21.12 -3.07 7.27
CA LYS A 80 -22.54 -3.30 7.66
C LYS A 80 -23.46 -3.53 6.46
N ASN A 81 -23.04 -3.18 5.26
CA ASN A 81 -23.74 -3.38 4.01
C ASN A 81 -23.25 -4.62 3.24
N SER A 82 -22.57 -5.56 3.91
CA SER A 82 -21.93 -6.72 3.28
C SER A 82 -22.88 -7.62 2.49
N SER A 83 -24.18 -7.59 2.75
CA SER A 83 -25.22 -8.32 1.98
C SER A 83 -25.50 -7.71 0.60
N TYR A 84 -24.98 -6.53 0.28
CA TYR A 84 -25.18 -5.87 -1.01
C TYR A 84 -24.00 -6.04 -1.97
N TYR A 85 -23.00 -6.83 -1.62
CA TYR A 85 -21.91 -7.20 -2.54
C TYR A 85 -21.45 -8.65 -2.27
N GLY A 86 -20.82 -9.25 -3.28
CA GLY A 86 -20.29 -10.62 -3.15
C GLY A 86 -19.16 -10.71 -2.14
N ARG A 87 -18.10 -9.92 -2.32
CA ARG A 87 -16.97 -9.84 -1.37
C ARG A 87 -16.35 -8.45 -1.33
N MET A 88 -15.61 -8.16 -0.25
CA MET A 88 -14.84 -6.92 -0.15
C MET A 88 -13.38 -7.21 0.19
N PHE A 89 -12.45 -6.62 -0.57
CA PHE A 89 -11.05 -6.52 -0.19
C PHE A 89 -10.78 -5.14 0.43
N PHE A 90 -10.36 -5.16 1.67
CA PHE A 90 -9.93 -3.98 2.41
C PHE A 90 -8.40 -3.88 2.39
N THR A 91 -7.85 -2.68 2.19
CA THR A 91 -6.41 -2.47 2.33
C THR A 91 -6.01 -2.23 3.78
N GLY A 92 -5.52 -3.30 4.41
CA GLY A 92 -4.82 -3.22 5.67
C GLY A 92 -3.42 -2.64 5.54
N SER A 93 -2.63 -2.80 6.57
CA SER A 93 -1.28 -2.26 6.62
C SER A 93 -0.40 -3.06 7.58
N GLY A 94 0.88 -3.21 7.27
CA GLY A 94 1.86 -3.68 8.25
C GLY A 94 1.91 -2.84 9.54
N ALA A 95 1.27 -1.66 9.57
CA ALA A 95 1.11 -0.87 10.80
C ALA A 95 0.15 -1.50 11.83
N GLU A 96 -0.54 -2.59 11.47
CA GLU A 96 -1.31 -3.44 12.40
C GLU A 96 -0.41 -4.13 13.43
N TYR A 97 0.89 -4.27 13.12
CA TYR A 97 1.91 -4.71 14.06
C TYR A 97 2.49 -3.53 14.84
N ASP A 98 2.89 -3.77 16.08
CA ASP A 98 3.44 -2.74 16.95
C ASP A 98 4.90 -2.39 16.59
N LYS A 99 5.10 -1.26 15.92
CA LYS A 99 6.42 -0.76 15.50
C LYS A 99 7.37 -0.37 16.64
N ARG A 100 6.94 -0.44 17.91
CA ARG A 100 7.84 -0.33 19.05
C ARG A 100 8.73 -1.55 19.20
N ARG A 101 8.33 -2.70 18.63
CA ARG A 101 9.10 -3.95 18.58
C ARG A 101 9.86 -4.05 17.27
N ASP A 102 10.82 -4.93 17.23
CA ASP A 102 11.44 -5.41 15.99
C ASP A 102 10.43 -6.31 15.28
N ILE A 103 10.18 -6.06 14.00
CA ILE A 103 9.17 -6.78 13.21
C ILE A 103 9.95 -7.54 12.13
N HIS A 104 10.35 -8.76 12.44
CA HIS A 104 11.12 -9.63 11.57
C HIS A 104 10.25 -10.71 10.95
N LEU A 105 10.08 -10.66 9.62
CA LEU A 105 9.28 -11.62 8.85
C LEU A 105 7.94 -11.96 9.50
N ALA A 106 7.23 -10.89 9.94
CA ALA A 106 5.98 -11.03 10.68
C ALA A 106 4.96 -11.89 9.93
N ARG A 107 4.36 -12.84 10.61
CA ARG A 107 3.31 -13.72 10.10
C ARG A 107 1.95 -13.15 10.47
N GLU A 108 0.91 -13.56 9.76
CA GLU A 108 -0.45 -13.08 10.03
C GLU A 108 -0.94 -13.43 11.44
N GLU A 109 -0.46 -14.55 11.99
CA GLU A 109 -0.75 -15.00 13.36
C GLU A 109 -0.17 -14.11 14.45
N ASP A 110 0.90 -13.37 14.16
CA ASP A 110 1.60 -12.51 15.13
C ASP A 110 0.83 -11.20 15.41
N VAL A 111 -0.24 -10.92 14.62
CA VAL A 111 -1.11 -9.77 14.87
C VAL A 111 -1.81 -9.93 16.21
N GLY A 112 -1.69 -8.89 17.05
CA GLY A 112 -2.31 -8.89 18.38
C GLY A 112 -1.38 -9.34 19.52
N GLU A 113 -0.17 -9.86 19.25
CA GLU A 113 0.84 -10.08 20.29
C GLU A 113 1.21 -8.78 21.01
N SER A 114 1.15 -7.66 20.31
CA SER A 114 1.29 -6.33 20.88
C SER A 114 0.44 -5.34 20.09
N ILE A 115 -0.40 -4.59 20.81
CA ILE A 115 -1.32 -3.63 20.18
C ILE A 115 -0.57 -2.37 19.77
N PRO A 116 -0.73 -1.91 18.51
CA PRO A 116 -0.11 -0.67 18.04
C PRO A 116 -0.56 0.55 18.84
N VAL A 117 0.38 1.45 19.13
CA VAL A 117 0.06 2.70 19.87
C VAL A 117 -0.22 3.88 18.98
N SER A 118 0.16 3.84 17.70
CA SER A 118 -0.18 4.91 16.77
C SER A 118 -1.67 4.85 16.41
N ALA A 119 -2.33 6.00 16.28
CA ALA A 119 -3.74 6.08 15.90
C ALA A 119 -4.02 5.31 14.59
N TYR A 120 -3.14 5.46 13.59
CA TYR A 120 -3.26 4.74 12.33
C TYR A 120 -3.11 3.22 12.49
N GLY A 121 -2.11 2.76 13.25
CA GLY A 121 -1.90 1.33 13.52
C GLY A 121 -3.06 0.72 14.30
N LEU A 122 -3.51 1.40 15.36
CA LEU A 122 -4.66 0.96 16.17
C LEU A 122 -5.93 0.87 15.32
N MET A 123 -6.19 1.86 14.47
CA MET A 123 -7.33 1.83 13.53
C MET A 123 -7.27 0.61 12.62
N LYS A 124 -6.12 0.35 11.98
CA LYS A 124 -5.95 -0.80 11.08
C LYS A 124 -6.08 -2.13 11.82
N TYR A 125 -5.50 -2.24 13.02
CA TYR A 125 -5.64 -3.39 13.90
C TYR A 125 -7.12 -3.65 14.28
N THR A 126 -7.84 -2.61 14.71
CA THR A 126 -9.26 -2.72 15.09
C THR A 126 -10.13 -3.19 13.91
N ILE A 127 -9.85 -2.68 12.70
CA ILE A 127 -10.54 -3.12 11.49
C ILE A 127 -10.23 -4.59 11.19
N ASN A 128 -8.97 -5.03 11.34
CA ASN A 128 -8.60 -6.43 11.15
C ASN A 128 -9.38 -7.36 12.10
N GLU A 129 -9.54 -7.00 13.39
CA GLU A 129 -10.31 -7.77 14.35
C GLU A 129 -11.79 -7.94 13.95
N ILE A 130 -12.34 -7.00 13.21
CA ILE A 130 -13.71 -7.10 12.68
C ILE A 130 -13.73 -7.99 11.43
N ILE A 131 -12.75 -7.83 10.54
CA ILE A 131 -12.64 -8.63 9.31
C ILE A 131 -12.50 -10.11 9.61
N GLU A 132 -11.68 -10.50 10.60
CA GLU A 132 -11.48 -11.90 11.01
C GLU A 132 -12.77 -12.59 11.46
N LYS A 133 -13.83 -11.83 11.77
CA LYS A 133 -15.15 -12.31 12.18
C LYS A 133 -16.23 -12.13 11.11
N SER A 134 -15.86 -11.65 9.95
CA SER A 134 -16.77 -11.41 8.82
C SER A 134 -16.84 -12.64 7.91
N ASP A 135 -17.91 -12.70 7.09
CA ASP A 135 -18.09 -13.84 6.15
C ASP A 135 -17.42 -13.56 4.78
N ASN A 136 -17.47 -12.31 4.29
CA ASN A 136 -17.09 -11.98 2.92
C ASN A 136 -16.16 -10.76 2.80
N ILE A 137 -15.49 -10.38 3.89
CA ILE A 137 -14.52 -9.28 3.90
C ILE A 137 -13.13 -9.84 4.15
N TYR A 138 -12.15 -9.36 3.38
CA TYR A 138 -10.77 -9.84 3.43
C TYR A 138 -9.80 -8.68 3.59
N ASN A 139 -8.82 -8.84 4.47
CA ASN A 139 -7.77 -7.86 4.75
C ASN A 139 -6.53 -8.14 3.88
N LEU A 140 -6.26 -7.27 2.93
CA LEU A 140 -4.99 -7.25 2.21
C LEU A 140 -4.01 -6.34 2.97
N ARG A 141 -3.22 -6.91 3.87
CA ARG A 141 -2.27 -6.19 4.72
C ARG A 141 -1.06 -5.78 3.90
N VAL A 142 -1.12 -4.57 3.34
CA VAL A 142 -0.11 -4.04 2.43
C VAL A 142 1.10 -3.55 3.20
N TRP A 143 2.26 -4.04 2.82
CA TRP A 143 3.56 -3.55 3.26
C TRP A 143 4.11 -2.53 2.25
N GLY A 144 5.33 -2.09 2.34
CA GLY A 144 5.90 -1.01 1.55
C GLY A 144 5.58 -1.03 0.05
N LEU A 145 4.33 -0.77 -0.34
CA LEU A 145 3.91 -0.71 -1.74
C LEU A 145 4.55 0.48 -2.44
N TYR A 146 5.17 0.24 -3.59
CA TYR A 146 5.77 1.28 -4.41
C TYR A 146 5.44 1.13 -5.89
N GLY A 147 5.49 2.23 -6.62
CA GLY A 147 5.25 2.26 -8.06
C GLY A 147 4.79 3.61 -8.56
N LYS A 148 4.35 3.66 -9.83
CA LYS A 148 3.86 4.87 -10.49
C LYS A 148 2.70 5.49 -9.69
N TYR A 149 2.59 6.82 -9.75
CA TYR A 149 1.52 7.61 -9.13
C TYR A 149 1.53 7.65 -7.59
N GLU A 150 2.55 7.14 -6.89
CA GLU A 150 2.65 7.36 -5.45
C GLU A 150 3.15 8.77 -5.11
N TYR A 151 2.90 9.21 -3.87
CA TYR A 151 3.32 10.54 -3.43
C TYR A 151 4.83 10.56 -3.14
N TYR A 152 5.63 10.83 -4.17
CA TYR A 152 7.09 10.72 -4.14
C TYR A 152 7.80 11.50 -3.01
N PRO A 153 7.28 12.64 -2.48
CA PRO A 153 7.98 13.33 -1.40
C PRO A 153 8.17 12.50 -0.13
N THR A 154 7.26 11.56 0.16
CA THR A 154 7.26 10.78 1.41
C THR A 154 7.47 9.27 1.20
N LYS A 155 7.48 8.81 -0.05
CA LYS A 155 7.65 7.38 -0.38
C LYS A 155 9.08 7.09 -0.77
N PHE A 156 9.78 6.28 0.01
CA PHE A 156 11.23 6.16 -0.03
C PHE A 156 11.79 5.86 -1.44
N ILE A 157 11.32 4.80 -2.11
CA ILE A 157 11.87 4.42 -3.43
C ILE A 157 11.61 5.52 -4.46
N SER A 158 10.39 6.06 -4.52
CA SER A 158 10.08 7.18 -5.41
C SER A 158 10.86 8.45 -5.08
N ASN A 159 11.08 8.74 -3.79
CA ASN A 159 11.85 9.89 -3.35
C ASN A 159 13.31 9.81 -3.83
N ILE A 160 13.97 8.65 -3.61
CA ILE A 160 15.37 8.50 -4.05
C ILE A 160 15.51 8.47 -5.58
N CYS A 161 14.53 7.95 -6.32
CA CYS A 161 14.49 8.09 -7.77
C CYS A 161 14.41 9.56 -8.20
N CYS A 162 13.47 10.31 -7.67
CA CYS A 162 13.27 11.73 -8.00
C CYS A 162 14.50 12.59 -7.59
N LYS A 163 15.08 12.34 -6.42
CA LYS A 163 16.32 13.01 -5.98
C LYS A 163 17.47 12.74 -6.95
N THR A 164 17.64 11.49 -7.36
CA THR A 164 18.69 11.11 -8.31
C THR A 164 18.49 11.76 -9.68
N ILE A 165 17.25 11.86 -10.18
CA ILE A 165 16.90 12.56 -11.41
C ILE A 165 17.32 14.03 -11.33
N LYS A 166 16.98 14.70 -10.21
CA LYS A 166 17.30 16.12 -9.95
C LYS A 166 18.75 16.37 -9.51
N GLY A 167 19.60 15.34 -9.47
CA GLY A 167 21.01 15.50 -9.05
C GLY A 167 21.19 15.82 -7.56
N LEU A 168 20.20 15.57 -6.73
CA LEU A 168 20.25 15.79 -5.30
C LEU A 168 20.91 14.62 -4.59
N PRO A 169 21.63 14.85 -3.46
CA PRO A 169 22.17 13.78 -2.63
C PRO A 169 21.05 12.96 -1.98
N LEU A 170 21.32 11.66 -1.82
CA LEU A 170 20.45 10.76 -1.08
C LEU A 170 20.78 10.85 0.41
N SER A 171 19.75 10.76 1.24
CA SER A 171 19.92 10.75 2.70
C SER A 171 18.98 9.75 3.35
N ILE A 172 19.50 8.98 4.29
CA ILE A 172 18.71 8.08 5.15
C ILE A 172 19.05 8.38 6.62
N ARG A 173 18.04 8.32 7.48
CA ARG A 173 18.26 8.55 8.91
C ARG A 173 19.13 7.46 9.51
N GLN A 174 18.78 6.21 9.28
CA GLN A 174 19.48 5.01 9.74
C GLN A 174 19.13 3.87 8.78
N ASN A 175 20.07 2.97 8.52
CA ASN A 175 19.78 1.80 7.68
C ASN A 175 18.79 0.86 8.40
N VAL A 176 17.89 0.25 7.62
CA VAL A 176 16.85 -0.65 8.14
C VAL A 176 16.41 -1.61 7.04
N TYR A 177 16.14 -2.85 7.41
CA TYR A 177 15.46 -3.80 6.53
C TYR A 177 13.97 -3.50 6.48
N PHE A 178 13.47 -3.41 5.25
CA PHE A 178 12.07 -3.12 4.95
C PHE A 178 11.50 -4.13 3.98
N GLU A 179 10.19 -4.33 4.07
CA GLU A 179 9.43 -5.09 3.08
C GLU A 179 8.89 -4.14 2.00
N TYR A 180 9.17 -4.47 0.73
CA TYR A 180 8.67 -3.70 -0.41
C TYR A 180 7.98 -4.60 -1.44
N LEU A 181 6.78 -4.20 -1.86
CA LEU A 181 6.02 -4.86 -2.90
C LEU A 181 5.81 -3.91 -4.09
N TYR A 182 6.17 -4.37 -5.28
CA TYR A 182 5.96 -3.60 -6.51
C TYR A 182 4.48 -3.59 -6.90
N ILE A 183 3.98 -2.46 -7.38
CA ILE A 183 2.55 -2.27 -7.69
C ILE A 183 2.04 -3.25 -8.76
N ASN A 184 2.85 -3.60 -9.78
CA ASN A 184 2.43 -4.57 -10.79
C ASN A 184 2.27 -5.97 -10.19
N ASP A 185 3.13 -6.38 -9.26
CA ASP A 185 3.00 -7.65 -8.56
C ASP A 185 1.79 -7.64 -7.63
N PHE A 186 1.55 -6.55 -6.91
CA PHE A 186 0.32 -6.38 -6.12
C PHE A 186 -0.94 -6.60 -6.98
N LEU A 187 -0.98 -6.06 -8.19
CA LEU A 187 -2.13 -6.20 -9.09
C LEU A 187 -2.27 -7.62 -9.63
N ARG A 188 -1.17 -8.29 -9.98
CA ARG A 188 -1.19 -9.70 -10.39
C ARG A 188 -1.67 -10.61 -9.27
N ILE A 189 -1.24 -10.34 -8.04
CA ILE A 189 -1.71 -11.05 -6.84
C ILE A 189 -3.19 -10.77 -6.61
N LEU A 190 -3.61 -9.51 -6.67
CA LEU A 190 -5.02 -9.12 -6.49
C LEU A 190 -5.91 -9.83 -7.51
N ASP A 191 -5.50 -9.87 -8.78
CA ASP A 191 -6.22 -10.55 -9.86
C ASP A 191 -6.42 -12.05 -9.54
N ILE A 192 -5.37 -12.73 -9.07
CA ILE A 192 -5.49 -14.14 -8.65
C ILE A 192 -6.47 -14.28 -7.47
N LEU A 193 -6.36 -13.43 -6.45
CA LEU A 193 -7.20 -13.51 -5.26
C LEU A 193 -8.68 -13.20 -5.57
N MET A 194 -8.96 -12.33 -6.54
CA MET A 194 -10.33 -12.01 -6.97
C MET A 194 -11.08 -13.22 -7.54
N HIS A 195 -10.37 -14.19 -8.12
CA HIS A 195 -10.96 -15.35 -8.79
C HIS A 195 -10.94 -16.63 -7.96
N LYS A 196 -10.51 -16.57 -6.69
CA LYS A 196 -10.40 -17.74 -5.81
C LYS A 196 -11.34 -17.65 -4.60
N GLU A 197 -11.74 -18.79 -4.10
CA GLU A 197 -12.20 -18.92 -2.72
C GLU A 197 -10.97 -18.87 -1.81
N LEU A 198 -10.99 -17.96 -0.84
CA LEU A 198 -9.87 -17.70 0.03
C LEU A 198 -10.03 -18.45 1.34
N LYS A 199 -8.95 -19.06 1.81
CA LYS A 199 -8.95 -19.87 3.03
C LYS A 199 -8.90 -19.02 4.31
N TYR A 200 -8.31 -17.82 4.25
CA TYR A 200 -8.13 -16.94 5.39
C TYR A 200 -8.72 -15.56 5.11
N HIS A 201 -9.04 -14.82 6.17
CA HIS A 201 -9.55 -13.45 6.04
C HIS A 201 -8.45 -12.38 5.93
N SER A 202 -7.20 -12.70 6.25
CA SER A 202 -6.08 -11.75 6.12
C SER A 202 -4.84 -12.36 5.49
N TYR A 203 -4.17 -11.54 4.68
CA TYR A 203 -2.95 -11.91 3.95
C TYR A 203 -1.94 -10.78 3.98
N ASN A 204 -0.68 -11.08 4.31
CA ASN A 204 0.42 -10.14 4.15
C ASN A 204 0.74 -9.97 2.66
N MET A 205 0.38 -8.83 2.10
CA MET A 205 0.71 -8.44 0.73
C MET A 205 2.17 -7.98 0.70
N ALA A 206 3.07 -8.94 0.61
CA ALA A 206 4.51 -8.79 0.76
C ALA A 206 5.26 -9.61 -0.31
N ASN A 207 6.47 -9.19 -0.62
CA ASN A 207 7.38 -9.94 -1.49
C ASN A 207 8.05 -11.12 -0.74
N GLY A 208 8.21 -10.99 0.58
CA GLY A 208 8.91 -11.95 1.43
C GLY A 208 10.44 -11.93 1.27
N LYS A 209 10.99 -10.87 0.65
CA LYS A 209 12.43 -10.65 0.45
C LYS A 209 12.82 -9.27 0.99
N PRO A 210 13.08 -9.17 2.29
CA PRO A 210 13.51 -7.94 2.91
C PRO A 210 14.73 -7.32 2.23
N ILE A 211 14.73 -5.99 2.11
CA ILE A 211 15.84 -5.24 1.53
C ILE A 211 16.14 -4.01 2.37
N ASP A 212 17.42 -3.70 2.58
CA ASP A 212 17.82 -2.52 3.33
C ASP A 212 17.89 -1.26 2.47
N LEU A 213 17.78 -0.09 3.11
CA LEU A 213 17.69 1.20 2.42
C LEU A 213 18.98 1.58 1.68
N ILE A 214 20.15 1.18 2.18
CA ILE A 214 21.44 1.43 1.50
C ILE A 214 21.50 0.67 0.20
N THR A 215 21.11 -0.61 0.21
CA THR A 215 21.04 -1.45 -0.99
C THR A 215 20.08 -0.84 -2.02
N LEU A 216 18.91 -0.34 -1.60
CA LEU A 216 17.97 0.34 -2.50
C LEU A 216 18.58 1.59 -3.15
N CYS A 217 19.31 2.41 -2.39
CA CYS A 217 20.05 3.55 -2.94
C CYS A 217 21.09 3.10 -3.97
N GLY A 218 21.80 2.00 -3.71
CA GLY A 218 22.74 1.39 -4.64
C GLY A 218 22.09 0.96 -5.96
N ILE A 219 20.91 0.33 -5.88
CA ILE A 219 20.14 -0.06 -7.07
C ILE A 219 19.75 1.17 -7.90
N VAL A 220 19.24 2.24 -7.27
CA VAL A 220 18.87 3.47 -7.99
C VAL A 220 20.07 4.12 -8.65
N LYS A 221 21.24 4.18 -7.98
CA LYS A 221 22.49 4.66 -8.60
C LYS A 221 22.88 3.81 -9.81
N LYS A 222 22.84 2.49 -9.69
CA LYS A 222 23.12 1.56 -10.80
C LYS A 222 22.19 1.76 -11.99
N VAL A 223 20.88 1.83 -11.72
CA VAL A 223 19.83 2.00 -12.74
C VAL A 223 19.97 3.34 -13.47
N SER A 224 20.24 4.41 -12.73
CA SER A 224 20.35 5.76 -13.27
C SER A 224 21.69 6.05 -13.98
N GLY A 225 22.74 5.30 -13.68
CA GLY A 225 24.10 5.61 -14.08
C GLY A 225 24.68 6.87 -13.41
N LYS A 226 24.01 7.43 -12.40
CA LYS A 226 24.40 8.66 -11.68
C LYS A 226 24.97 8.30 -10.31
N ASP A 227 26.13 8.84 -9.97
CA ASP A 227 26.70 8.71 -8.62
C ASP A 227 26.34 9.94 -7.78
N THR A 228 25.14 9.89 -7.20
CA THR A 228 24.71 10.87 -6.18
C THR A 228 25.25 10.48 -4.81
N GLY A 229 25.71 11.46 -4.01
CA GLY A 229 26.16 11.21 -2.62
C GLY A 229 25.09 10.50 -1.81
N LEU A 230 25.49 9.62 -0.87
CA LEU A 230 24.60 8.98 0.11
C LEU A 230 25.07 9.32 1.51
N PHE A 231 24.20 9.93 2.30
CA PHE A 231 24.43 10.27 3.70
C PHE A 231 23.59 9.39 4.61
N VAL A 232 24.25 8.72 5.56
CA VAL A 232 23.61 7.93 6.62
C VAL A 232 23.79 8.69 7.92
N CYS A 233 22.70 9.22 8.52
CA CYS A 233 22.79 10.11 9.67
C CYS A 233 23.13 9.39 10.98
N LYS A 234 22.77 8.10 11.10
CA LYS A 234 23.01 7.28 12.30
C LYS A 234 23.54 5.91 11.89
N GLU A 235 24.60 5.47 12.54
CA GLU A 235 25.20 4.15 12.32
C GLU A 235 24.33 3.00 12.82
N GLY A 236 24.63 1.79 12.33
CA GLY A 236 23.94 0.55 12.69
C GLY A 236 22.57 0.40 12.04
N LEU A 237 21.85 -0.64 12.45
CA LEU A 237 20.51 -0.96 11.96
C LEU A 237 19.44 -0.42 12.91
N ALA A 238 18.39 0.14 12.32
CA ALA A 238 17.15 0.42 13.03
C ALA A 238 16.31 -0.86 13.14
N LYS A 239 15.21 -0.81 13.91
CA LYS A 239 14.25 -1.91 14.05
C LYS A 239 13.70 -2.31 12.69
N GLU A 240 13.77 -3.60 12.43
CA GLU A 240 13.29 -4.20 11.19
C GLU A 240 11.77 -4.05 11.04
N TYR A 241 11.32 -3.99 9.78
CA TYR A 241 9.90 -3.90 9.43
C TYR A 241 9.63 -4.72 8.18
N THR A 242 9.50 -6.05 8.39
CA THR A 242 9.38 -7.04 7.30
C THR A 242 8.28 -8.04 7.58
N ALA A 243 7.84 -8.75 6.55
CA ALA A 243 6.74 -9.70 6.61
C ALA A 243 7.08 -11.03 5.91
N SER A 244 6.56 -12.12 6.45
CA SER A 244 6.40 -13.37 5.72
C SER A 244 5.24 -13.26 4.73
N ASN A 245 5.43 -13.86 3.55
CA ASN A 245 4.38 -14.02 2.55
C ASN A 245 3.95 -15.50 2.38
N GLU A 246 4.33 -16.36 3.30
CA GLU A 246 4.08 -17.81 3.20
C GLU A 246 2.57 -18.11 3.06
N ARG A 247 1.72 -17.48 3.86
CA ARG A 247 0.26 -17.63 3.76
C ARG A 247 -0.25 -17.18 2.39
N LEU A 248 0.22 -16.05 1.89
CA LEU A 248 -0.15 -15.54 0.57
C LEU A 248 0.24 -16.54 -0.53
N LEU A 249 1.43 -17.13 -0.47
CA LEU A 249 1.91 -18.10 -1.44
C LEU A 249 1.05 -19.38 -1.46
N THR A 250 0.36 -19.74 -0.38
CA THR A 250 -0.58 -20.87 -0.40
C THR A 250 -1.78 -20.62 -1.32
N GLU A 251 -2.15 -19.36 -1.51
CA GLU A 251 -3.26 -18.97 -2.39
C GLU A 251 -2.81 -18.71 -3.83
N ILE A 252 -1.71 -17.98 -4.02
CA ILE A 252 -1.28 -17.56 -5.36
C ILE A 252 -0.36 -18.55 -6.06
N GLY A 253 0.14 -19.58 -5.35
CA GLY A 253 1.09 -20.58 -5.83
C GLY A 253 2.52 -20.28 -5.39
N GLN A 254 3.25 -21.36 -5.04
CA GLN A 254 4.65 -21.26 -4.60
C GLN A 254 5.61 -20.84 -5.72
N ASP A 255 5.18 -20.99 -6.97
CA ASP A 255 5.90 -20.65 -8.18
C ASP A 255 5.62 -19.22 -8.67
N PHE A 256 4.84 -18.42 -7.90
CA PHE A 256 4.58 -17.03 -8.26
C PHE A 256 5.89 -16.23 -8.38
N SER A 257 6.16 -15.73 -9.58
CA SER A 257 7.38 -15.01 -9.87
C SER A 257 7.19 -13.51 -9.64
N TYR A 258 7.80 -12.99 -8.58
CA TYR A 258 7.88 -11.55 -8.33
C TYR A 258 8.83 -10.86 -9.31
N THR A 259 8.51 -9.64 -9.70
CA THR A 259 9.37 -8.80 -10.51
C THR A 259 10.69 -8.54 -9.77
N PRO A 260 11.86 -8.78 -10.41
CA PRO A 260 13.15 -8.45 -9.78
C PRO A 260 13.20 -6.99 -9.35
N GLN A 261 13.73 -6.73 -8.16
CA GLN A 261 13.73 -5.38 -7.56
C GLN A 261 14.39 -4.34 -8.45
N GLU A 262 15.49 -4.70 -9.13
CA GLU A 262 16.20 -3.79 -10.05
C GLU A 262 15.32 -3.43 -11.25
N ASP A 263 14.59 -4.38 -11.81
CA ASP A 263 13.73 -4.15 -12.99
C ASP A 263 12.53 -3.25 -12.61
N ALA A 264 11.91 -3.51 -11.46
CA ALA A 264 10.81 -2.70 -10.95
C ALA A 264 11.27 -1.25 -10.66
N ILE A 265 12.45 -1.07 -10.06
CA ILE A 265 13.03 0.26 -9.82
C ILE A 265 13.40 0.95 -11.13
N ARG A 266 13.91 0.21 -12.12
CA ARG A 266 14.22 0.75 -13.46
C ARG A 266 12.95 1.27 -14.13
N GLU A 267 11.87 0.50 -14.14
CA GLU A 267 10.58 0.94 -14.71
C GLU A 267 10.07 2.21 -14.03
N LEU A 268 10.18 2.28 -12.70
CA LEU A 268 9.75 3.45 -11.93
C LEU A 268 10.63 4.67 -12.19
N TYR A 269 11.96 4.48 -12.22
CA TYR A 269 12.92 5.54 -12.51
C TYR A 269 12.70 6.12 -13.92
N ASP A 270 12.55 5.27 -14.93
CA ASP A 270 12.30 5.68 -16.30
C ASP A 270 10.99 6.45 -16.44
N TRP A 271 9.96 6.04 -15.69
CA TRP A 271 8.68 6.76 -15.65
C TRP A 271 8.84 8.16 -15.05
N TYR A 272 9.54 8.31 -13.92
CA TYR A 272 9.82 9.63 -13.35
C TYR A 272 10.72 10.47 -14.24
N ASN A 273 11.71 9.87 -14.87
CA ASN A 273 12.62 10.58 -15.78
C ASN A 273 11.90 11.14 -17.01
N LYS A 274 10.93 10.40 -17.55
CA LYS A 274 10.06 10.90 -18.64
C LYS A 274 9.14 12.04 -18.19
N ASN A 275 8.78 12.07 -16.92
CA ASN A 275 7.90 13.08 -16.31
C ASN A 275 8.71 14.03 -15.40
N GLU A 276 9.97 14.28 -15.71
CA GLU A 276 10.87 15.08 -14.87
C GLU A 276 10.33 16.48 -14.57
N ALA A 277 9.61 17.09 -15.53
CA ALA A 277 9.00 18.40 -15.36
C ALA A 277 7.98 18.48 -14.22
N ASP A 278 7.35 17.35 -13.88
CA ASP A 278 6.35 17.26 -12.80
C ASP A 278 7.00 17.07 -11.41
N ILE A 279 8.32 16.89 -11.35
CA ILE A 279 9.06 16.73 -10.10
C ILE A 279 9.38 18.11 -9.51
N ASP A 280 8.66 18.47 -8.47
CA ASP A 280 8.89 19.66 -7.68
C ASP A 280 10.10 19.44 -6.73
N ILE A 281 11.20 20.10 -7.00
CA ILE A 281 12.43 19.97 -6.22
C ILE A 281 12.26 20.44 -4.77
N TYR A 282 11.40 21.42 -4.51
CA TYR A 282 11.18 21.92 -3.16
C TYR A 282 10.50 20.86 -2.28
N LYS A 283 9.67 19.99 -2.85
CA LYS A 283 9.06 18.86 -2.14
C LYS A 283 10.03 17.72 -1.81
N LEU A 284 11.25 17.74 -2.37
CA LEU A 284 12.28 16.74 -2.11
C LEU A 284 13.26 17.16 -1.00
N ILE A 285 13.27 18.44 -0.64
CA ILE A 285 14.27 19.03 0.28
C ILE A 285 13.72 19.15 1.72
N TYR A 286 12.40 19.24 1.87
CA TYR A 286 11.71 19.47 3.16
C TYR A 286 11.02 18.24 3.71
#